data_f59fca52651162f7fba079a1bbb9e2b4
#
_entry.id   f59fca52651162f7fba079a1bbb9e2b4
#
_cell.length_a   1.000
_cell.length_b   1.000
_cell.length_c   1.000
_cell.angle_alpha   90.00
_cell.angle_beta   90.00
_cell.angle_gamma   90.00
#
_symmetry.space_group_name_H-M   'P 1'
#
loop_
_entity.id
_entity.type
_entity.pdbx_description
1 polymer ?
#
loop_
_entity_poly.entity_id
_entity_poly.type
_entity_poly.pdbx_seq_one_letter_code
_entity_poly.pdbx_strand_id
1 'polypeptide(L)'
;MTPSLAGAPPRPGVKELREAYESARAALLAWQTPEGCWNGELSPSALATATAVSAFSVVSRERFADFIGRGVAWLAAHQNADGGWGDTPESRSNVSTAMLAEAALILSGREGSDPAASALRKAERYLDSSAGASADSRVRALQAVYGEDRTFAAPILTNCALAAAGPTRPAWRHVPALPFELACLPHASFRLLNLEVVSYALPALIAVGQLRHHAAPSRNPFLRALRAATLAPTLRRLQAIQPESGGFLEAVPLTSFVVMSLAGAGRSDHPVARRGLEFLSKSLRADGSWAIDTNLSHWLTSLAVAALTAGGNRFEPDAARTRRWILDCQHRRGHLYTGAAPGGWAWTDLSGGVPDADDTSAALLALSRLGGEATDAARLGVEWLLGLQNRDGGWPTFCRGWGRLPFDRSAPDLTAHALRAISAWRGVVSDAKEQRALRRGVEYLRRAQRADGAWVPLWFGNQQAPRDENPLYGTAQVLAAWRDLGLGNGVEAQRGLARLLRAQNPDGGWGGDENVPSSIEETALALDALAGAPESESATTARDRGCAWLLARIREGGLDKPAPIGLYFAKLWYAERVYPALWTVSALGRILGGT
;
A
#
# COMPACT_ATOMS: atom_id res chain seq x y z
N MET A 1 -12.28 9.60 -45.20
CA MET A 1 -11.92 10.85 -44.52
C MET A 1 -10.97 10.49 -43.42
N THR A 2 -9.68 10.67 -43.61
CA THR A 2 -8.62 10.54 -42.62
C THR A 2 -8.80 11.63 -41.56
N PRO A 3 -8.80 11.34 -40.26
CA PRO A 3 -8.83 12.39 -39.25
C PRO A 3 -7.52 13.17 -39.34
N SER A 4 -7.67 14.48 -39.52
CA SER A 4 -6.59 15.46 -39.44
C SER A 4 -5.83 15.26 -38.12
N LEU A 5 -4.54 15.00 -38.22
CA LEU A 5 -3.60 15.08 -37.08
C LEU A 5 -3.67 16.52 -36.56
N ALA A 6 -4.39 16.72 -35.46
CA ALA A 6 -4.28 17.93 -34.67
C ALA A 6 -2.79 18.11 -34.33
N GLY A 7 -2.21 19.26 -34.71
CA GLY A 7 -0.79 19.52 -34.53
C GLY A 7 -0.32 19.21 -33.12
N ALA A 8 0.86 18.60 -33.00
CA ALA A 8 1.49 18.33 -31.72
C ALA A 8 1.47 19.61 -30.85
N PRO A 9 1.13 19.53 -29.56
CA PRO A 9 1.12 20.71 -28.71
C PRO A 9 2.52 21.36 -28.74
N PRO A 10 2.58 22.70 -28.71
CA PRO A 10 3.86 23.39 -28.77
C PRO A 10 4.75 22.95 -27.58
N ARG A 11 6.04 22.85 -27.86
CA ARG A 11 7.04 22.53 -26.82
C ARG A 11 6.92 23.54 -25.67
N PRO A 12 6.74 23.11 -24.41
CA PRO A 12 6.68 24.02 -23.27
C PRO A 12 7.99 24.82 -23.12
N GLY A 13 7.86 26.11 -22.89
CA GLY A 13 9.03 26.96 -22.63
C GLY A 13 9.65 26.65 -21.25
N VAL A 14 10.96 26.87 -21.12
CA VAL A 14 11.67 26.68 -19.83
C VAL A 14 11.02 27.51 -18.70
N LYS A 15 10.52 28.71 -19.02
CA LYS A 15 9.81 29.57 -18.06
C LYS A 15 8.53 28.90 -17.54
N GLU A 16 7.71 28.34 -18.42
CA GLU A 16 6.46 27.65 -18.02
C GLU A 16 6.74 26.41 -17.17
N LEU A 17 7.77 25.63 -17.52
CA LEU A 17 8.21 24.48 -16.72
C LEU A 17 8.68 24.90 -15.34
N ARG A 18 9.41 26.01 -15.22
CA ARG A 18 9.87 26.56 -13.94
C ARG A 18 8.72 27.07 -13.08
N GLU A 19 7.76 27.77 -13.66
CA GLU A 19 6.54 28.23 -12.96
C GLU A 19 5.74 27.04 -12.41
N ALA A 20 5.57 25.98 -13.20
CA ALA A 20 4.91 24.76 -12.77
C ALA A 20 5.68 24.01 -11.67
N TYR A 21 7.00 23.94 -11.79
CA TYR A 21 7.86 23.38 -10.75
C TYR A 21 7.71 24.13 -9.42
N GLU A 22 7.77 25.46 -9.43
CA GLU A 22 7.61 26.27 -8.22
C GLU A 22 6.22 26.14 -7.61
N SER A 23 5.18 26.05 -8.44
CA SER A 23 3.81 25.80 -7.98
C SER A 23 3.69 24.42 -7.28
N ALA A 24 4.20 23.37 -7.90
CA ALA A 24 4.17 22.03 -7.32
C ALA A 24 5.05 21.94 -6.05
N ARG A 25 6.20 22.61 -6.08
CA ARG A 25 7.11 22.71 -4.93
C ARG A 25 6.47 23.43 -3.75
N ALA A 26 5.80 24.55 -4.00
CA ALA A 26 5.06 25.27 -2.96
C ALA A 26 3.94 24.41 -2.38
N ALA A 27 3.18 23.70 -3.23
CA ALA A 27 2.16 22.75 -2.79
C ALA A 27 2.76 21.63 -1.91
N LEU A 28 3.89 21.04 -2.31
CA LEU A 28 4.59 20.02 -1.52
C LEU A 28 5.06 20.57 -0.17
N LEU A 29 5.68 21.74 -0.16
CA LEU A 29 6.20 22.38 1.08
C LEU A 29 5.09 22.78 2.04
N ALA A 30 3.87 23.08 1.56
CA ALA A 30 2.72 23.39 2.40
C ALA A 30 2.29 22.21 3.29
N TRP A 31 2.67 20.98 2.94
CA TRP A 31 2.42 19.76 3.72
C TRP A 31 3.53 19.45 4.75
N GLN A 32 4.62 20.21 4.75
CA GLN A 32 5.68 19.99 5.74
C GLN A 32 5.22 20.41 7.13
N THR A 33 5.39 19.52 8.10
CA THR A 33 5.08 19.79 9.50
C THR A 33 6.20 20.60 10.18
N PRO A 34 5.93 21.20 11.35
CA PRO A 34 6.97 21.89 12.15
C PRO A 34 8.14 20.97 12.54
N GLU A 35 7.91 19.67 12.64
CA GLU A 35 8.93 18.66 12.95
C GLU A 35 9.85 18.38 11.77
N GLY A 36 9.51 18.86 10.57
CA GLY A 36 10.31 18.72 9.34
C GLY A 36 9.97 17.45 8.54
N CYS A 37 8.84 16.81 8.81
CA CYS A 37 8.34 15.65 8.07
C CYS A 37 7.08 15.99 7.25
N TRP A 38 6.57 15.02 6.47
CA TRP A 38 5.33 15.10 5.70
C TRP A 38 4.40 13.97 6.11
N ASN A 39 3.26 14.32 6.74
CA ASN A 39 2.27 13.33 7.16
C ASN A 39 1.31 12.94 6.03
N GLY A 40 1.06 13.85 5.09
CA GLY A 40 0.11 13.66 4.01
C GLY A 40 -1.34 13.48 4.47
N GLU A 41 -2.17 13.02 3.56
CA GLU A 41 -3.57 12.70 3.83
C GLU A 41 -4.05 11.57 2.92
N LEU A 42 -4.23 10.39 3.50
CA LEU A 42 -4.84 9.26 2.80
C LEU A 42 -6.32 9.53 2.49
N SER A 43 -6.78 9.07 1.34
CA SER A 43 -8.19 9.19 0.96
C SER A 43 -9.13 8.47 1.94
N PRO A 44 -10.39 8.90 2.05
CA PRO A 44 -11.43 8.10 2.66
C PRO A 44 -11.49 6.70 2.01
N SER A 45 -11.84 5.68 2.80
CA SER A 45 -11.92 4.29 2.33
C SER A 45 -13.26 3.66 2.72
N ALA A 46 -14.03 3.20 1.73
CA ALA A 46 -15.27 2.48 2.01
C ALA A 46 -15.00 1.14 2.70
N LEU A 47 -13.90 0.47 2.35
CA LEU A 47 -13.46 -0.77 3.01
C LEU A 47 -13.15 -0.53 4.50
N ALA A 48 -12.35 0.50 4.81
CA ALA A 48 -12.00 0.84 6.18
C ALA A 48 -13.22 1.30 6.98
N THR A 49 -14.06 2.16 6.40
CA THR A 49 -15.30 2.64 7.02
C THR A 49 -16.25 1.48 7.33
N ALA A 50 -16.46 0.57 6.39
CA ALA A 50 -17.32 -0.59 6.59
C ALA A 50 -16.81 -1.51 7.71
N THR A 51 -15.50 -1.78 7.75
CA THR A 51 -14.93 -2.63 8.80
C THR A 51 -14.97 -1.96 10.18
N ALA A 52 -14.74 -0.64 10.28
CA ALA A 52 -14.87 0.12 11.52
C ALA A 52 -16.33 0.13 12.03
N VAL A 53 -17.30 0.42 11.16
CA VAL A 53 -18.74 0.34 11.49
C VAL A 53 -19.10 -1.05 11.99
N SER A 54 -18.63 -2.11 11.34
CA SER A 54 -18.86 -3.49 11.78
C SER A 54 -18.27 -3.74 13.17
N ALA A 55 -17.04 -3.31 13.43
CA ALA A 55 -16.37 -3.49 14.71
C ALA A 55 -17.13 -2.80 15.86
N PHE A 56 -17.48 -1.53 15.70
CA PHE A 56 -18.29 -0.80 16.67
C PHE A 56 -19.66 -1.45 16.90
N SER A 57 -20.32 -1.90 15.82
CA SER A 57 -21.65 -2.52 15.89
C SER A 57 -21.65 -3.85 16.63
N VAL A 58 -20.64 -4.68 16.43
CA VAL A 58 -20.49 -5.97 17.12
C VAL A 58 -20.18 -5.78 18.59
N VAL A 59 -19.44 -4.73 18.95
CA VAL A 59 -19.13 -4.41 20.36
C VAL A 59 -20.36 -3.90 21.10
N SER A 60 -20.99 -2.82 20.63
CA SER A 60 -22.25 -2.27 21.17
C SER A 60 -22.81 -1.19 20.27
N ARG A 61 -23.98 -1.44 19.68
CA ARG A 61 -24.70 -0.48 18.83
C ARG A 61 -25.09 0.79 19.58
N GLU A 62 -25.46 0.67 20.85
CA GLU A 62 -25.92 1.79 21.67
C GLU A 62 -24.75 2.68 22.07
N ARG A 63 -23.69 2.11 22.63
CA ARG A 63 -22.52 2.85 23.09
C ARG A 63 -21.83 3.61 21.98
N PHE A 64 -21.81 3.07 20.76
CA PHE A 64 -21.10 3.64 19.61
C PHE A 64 -22.04 4.16 18.52
N ALA A 65 -23.28 4.53 18.89
CA ALA A 65 -24.33 4.96 17.96
C ALA A 65 -23.91 6.14 17.06
N ASP A 66 -23.10 7.08 17.57
CA ASP A 66 -22.59 8.22 16.79
C ASP A 66 -21.57 7.77 15.73
N PHE A 67 -20.55 7.01 16.11
CA PHE A 67 -19.56 6.45 15.18
C PHE A 67 -20.20 5.63 14.07
N ILE A 68 -21.12 4.75 14.45
CA ILE A 68 -21.89 3.91 13.53
C ILE A 68 -22.74 4.78 12.60
N GLY A 69 -23.44 5.78 13.16
CA GLY A 69 -24.31 6.68 12.39
C GLY A 69 -23.55 7.46 11.33
N ARG A 70 -22.42 8.03 11.69
CA ARG A 70 -21.56 8.80 10.78
C ARG A 70 -20.98 7.91 9.67
N GLY A 71 -20.46 6.73 10.02
CA GLY A 71 -19.93 5.80 9.02
C GLY A 71 -20.99 5.26 8.07
N VAL A 72 -22.19 4.91 8.56
CA VAL A 72 -23.33 4.47 7.73
C VAL A 72 -23.78 5.58 6.78
N ALA A 73 -23.88 6.82 7.26
CA ALA A 73 -24.24 7.97 6.44
C ALA A 73 -23.20 8.20 5.33
N TRP A 74 -21.92 8.12 5.67
CA TRP A 74 -20.85 8.25 4.69
C TRP A 74 -20.90 7.14 3.62
N LEU A 75 -21.05 5.87 4.02
CA LEU A 75 -21.17 4.73 3.08
C LEU A 75 -22.36 4.93 2.13
N ALA A 76 -23.52 5.35 2.65
CA ALA A 76 -24.70 5.58 1.83
C ALA A 76 -24.53 6.72 0.82
N ALA A 77 -23.79 7.78 1.20
CA ALA A 77 -23.52 8.93 0.35
C ALA A 77 -22.46 8.65 -0.73
N HIS A 78 -21.56 7.68 -0.51
CA HIS A 78 -20.44 7.37 -1.43
C HIS A 78 -20.61 6.01 -2.12
N GLN A 79 -21.84 5.54 -2.25
CA GLN A 79 -22.16 4.37 -3.05
C GLN A 79 -22.07 4.70 -4.54
N ASN A 80 -21.34 3.89 -5.31
CA ASN A 80 -21.22 4.08 -6.76
C ASN A 80 -22.57 3.91 -7.47
N ALA A 81 -22.67 4.44 -8.69
CA ALA A 81 -23.89 4.40 -9.48
C ALA A 81 -24.40 2.97 -9.78
N ASP A 82 -23.48 1.99 -9.85
CA ASP A 82 -23.80 0.57 -10.03
C ASP A 82 -24.33 -0.12 -8.77
N GLY A 83 -24.32 0.56 -7.62
CA GLY A 83 -24.77 0.07 -6.33
C GLY A 83 -23.70 -0.63 -5.50
N GLY A 84 -22.46 -0.74 -5.99
CA GLY A 84 -21.32 -1.24 -5.24
C GLY A 84 -20.52 -0.13 -4.58
N TRP A 85 -19.35 -0.48 -4.03
CA TRP A 85 -18.32 0.43 -3.54
C TRP A 85 -16.95 0.01 -4.04
N GLY A 86 -16.13 0.98 -4.40
CA GLY A 86 -14.69 0.84 -4.47
C GLY A 86 -14.03 1.10 -3.13
N ASP A 87 -12.72 0.92 -3.04
CA ASP A 87 -12.01 1.15 -1.78
C ASP A 87 -11.88 2.64 -1.48
N THR A 88 -11.68 3.48 -2.51
CA THR A 88 -11.74 4.94 -2.43
C THR A 88 -12.98 5.47 -3.16
N PRO A 89 -13.38 6.74 -2.95
CA PRO A 89 -14.48 7.33 -3.73
C PRO A 89 -14.28 7.32 -5.24
N GLU A 90 -13.01 7.36 -5.70
CA GLU A 90 -12.62 7.34 -7.13
C GLU A 90 -12.44 5.90 -7.67
N SER A 91 -12.52 4.91 -6.80
CA SER A 91 -12.33 3.50 -7.18
C SER A 91 -13.59 2.91 -7.78
N ARG A 92 -13.42 2.06 -8.82
CA ARG A 92 -14.51 1.23 -9.32
C ARG A 92 -14.99 0.24 -8.25
N SER A 93 -16.26 -0.12 -8.31
CA SER A 93 -16.84 -1.09 -7.38
C SER A 93 -16.14 -2.44 -7.46
N ASN A 94 -15.95 -3.07 -6.29
CA ASN A 94 -15.42 -4.42 -6.20
C ASN A 94 -16.24 -5.27 -5.21
N VAL A 95 -16.19 -6.59 -5.42
CA VAL A 95 -17.00 -7.55 -4.64
C VAL A 95 -16.61 -7.54 -3.17
N SER A 96 -15.31 -7.40 -2.86
CA SER A 96 -14.79 -7.46 -1.49
C SER A 96 -15.32 -6.31 -0.64
N THR A 97 -15.17 -5.07 -1.13
CA THR A 97 -15.63 -3.87 -0.43
C THR A 97 -17.15 -3.79 -0.37
N ALA A 98 -17.84 -4.20 -1.45
CA ALA A 98 -19.31 -4.27 -1.45
C ALA A 98 -19.86 -5.27 -0.44
N MET A 99 -19.23 -6.45 -0.28
CA MET A 99 -19.61 -7.43 0.76
C MET A 99 -19.37 -6.90 2.18
N LEU A 100 -18.28 -6.16 2.41
CA LEU A 100 -17.99 -5.55 3.70
C LEU A 100 -18.98 -4.43 4.03
N ALA A 101 -19.33 -3.58 3.05
CA ALA A 101 -20.29 -2.51 3.21
C ALA A 101 -21.72 -3.07 3.46
N GLU A 102 -22.14 -4.10 2.71
CA GLU A 102 -23.39 -4.81 2.99
C GLU A 102 -23.42 -5.33 4.43
N ALA A 103 -22.37 -6.01 4.88
CA ALA A 103 -22.29 -6.54 6.23
C ALA A 103 -22.33 -5.44 7.29
N ALA A 104 -21.64 -4.32 7.07
CA ALA A 104 -21.65 -3.17 7.98
C ALA A 104 -23.02 -2.54 8.12
N LEU A 105 -23.74 -2.34 7.00
CA LEU A 105 -25.11 -1.81 7.02
C LEU A 105 -26.05 -2.69 7.83
N ILE A 106 -25.97 -4.02 7.70
CA ILE A 106 -26.76 -4.98 8.47
C ILE A 106 -26.39 -4.96 9.95
N LEU A 107 -25.08 -5.08 10.27
CA LEU A 107 -24.60 -5.09 11.65
C LEU A 107 -24.95 -3.79 12.39
N SER A 108 -25.07 -2.67 11.68
CA SER A 108 -25.46 -1.37 12.27
C SER A 108 -26.87 -1.37 12.87
N GLY A 109 -27.75 -2.31 12.44
CA GLY A 109 -29.17 -2.33 12.82
C GLY A 109 -29.98 -1.17 12.23
N ARG A 110 -29.47 -0.52 11.19
CA ARG A 110 -30.08 0.63 10.52
C ARG A 110 -30.68 0.29 9.15
N GLU A 111 -30.80 -1.01 8.84
CA GLU A 111 -31.30 -1.50 7.55
C GLU A 111 -32.74 -1.05 7.21
N GLY A 112 -33.53 -0.62 8.22
CA GLY A 112 -34.86 -0.05 8.05
C GLY A 112 -34.89 1.46 7.87
N SER A 113 -33.76 2.18 8.00
CA SER A 113 -33.70 3.63 7.91
C SER A 113 -33.24 4.09 6.51
N ASP A 114 -33.87 5.14 5.97
CA ASP A 114 -33.30 5.85 4.82
C ASP A 114 -32.14 6.76 5.32
N PRO A 115 -30.99 6.81 4.58
CA PRO A 115 -30.67 6.21 3.28
C PRO A 115 -30.06 4.79 3.33
N ALA A 116 -29.81 4.19 4.53
CA ALA A 116 -29.16 2.90 4.69
C ALA A 116 -29.92 1.76 3.99
N ALA A 117 -31.27 1.73 4.14
CA ALA A 117 -32.11 0.75 3.47
C ALA A 117 -32.00 0.80 1.93
N SER A 118 -31.92 2.01 1.37
CA SER A 118 -31.75 2.20 -0.07
C SER A 118 -30.37 1.69 -0.52
N ALA A 119 -29.32 2.05 0.22
CA ALA A 119 -27.95 1.60 -0.08
C ALA A 119 -27.83 0.08 0.01
N LEU A 120 -28.44 -0.57 1.02
CA LEU A 120 -28.44 -2.03 1.15
C LEU A 120 -29.10 -2.71 -0.04
N ARG A 121 -30.29 -2.28 -0.47
CA ARG A 121 -30.97 -2.85 -1.65
C ARG A 121 -30.16 -2.70 -2.95
N LYS A 122 -29.43 -1.60 -3.12
CA LYS A 122 -28.55 -1.42 -4.27
C LYS A 122 -27.34 -2.35 -4.19
N ALA A 123 -26.72 -2.49 -3.00
CA ALA A 123 -25.63 -3.41 -2.75
C ALA A 123 -25.99 -4.86 -3.06
N GLU A 124 -27.17 -5.32 -2.62
CA GLU A 124 -27.67 -6.65 -2.90
C GLU A 124 -27.77 -6.90 -4.42
N ARG A 125 -28.34 -5.95 -5.18
CA ARG A 125 -28.43 -6.07 -6.65
C ARG A 125 -27.04 -6.10 -7.31
N TYR A 126 -26.11 -5.25 -6.87
CA TYR A 126 -24.74 -5.25 -7.37
C TYR A 126 -24.06 -6.60 -7.10
N LEU A 127 -24.16 -7.11 -5.87
CA LEU A 127 -23.56 -8.41 -5.50
C LEU A 127 -24.21 -9.58 -6.25
N ASP A 128 -25.52 -9.56 -6.45
CA ASP A 128 -26.23 -10.60 -7.20
C ASP A 128 -25.79 -10.64 -8.67
N SER A 129 -25.57 -9.48 -9.27
CA SER A 129 -25.10 -9.38 -10.66
C SER A 129 -23.62 -9.72 -10.83
N SER A 130 -22.77 -9.30 -9.87
CA SER A 130 -21.30 -9.40 -9.97
C SER A 130 -20.72 -10.68 -9.37
N ALA A 131 -21.39 -11.27 -8.35
CA ALA A 131 -20.92 -12.43 -7.60
C ALA A 131 -21.94 -13.57 -7.52
N GLY A 132 -23.18 -13.31 -7.96
CA GLY A 132 -24.30 -14.25 -7.92
C GLY A 132 -25.08 -14.22 -6.61
N ALA A 133 -26.36 -14.65 -6.71
CA ALA A 133 -27.39 -14.52 -5.67
C ALA A 133 -27.30 -15.56 -4.53
N SER A 134 -26.24 -16.35 -4.43
CA SER A 134 -26.08 -17.34 -3.36
C SER A 134 -24.81 -17.11 -2.54
N ALA A 135 -24.83 -17.54 -1.27
CA ALA A 135 -23.64 -17.49 -0.42
C ALA A 135 -22.44 -18.19 -1.06
N ASP A 136 -22.64 -19.36 -1.66
CA ASP A 136 -21.58 -20.14 -2.29
C ASP A 136 -21.01 -19.43 -3.54
N SER A 137 -21.85 -18.75 -4.34
CA SER A 137 -21.37 -17.97 -5.49
C SER A 137 -20.57 -16.76 -5.06
N ARG A 138 -21.00 -16.01 -4.04
CA ARG A 138 -20.27 -14.87 -3.47
C ARG A 138 -18.92 -15.31 -2.87
N VAL A 139 -18.87 -16.46 -2.19
CA VAL A 139 -17.60 -17.03 -1.70
C VAL A 139 -16.66 -17.39 -2.85
N ARG A 140 -17.16 -18.03 -3.91
CA ARG A 140 -16.34 -18.33 -5.09
C ARG A 140 -15.82 -17.06 -5.78
N ALA A 141 -16.67 -16.03 -5.91
CA ALA A 141 -16.24 -14.74 -6.46
C ALA A 141 -15.12 -14.10 -5.63
N LEU A 142 -15.26 -14.11 -4.30
CA LEU A 142 -14.21 -13.63 -3.39
C LEU A 142 -12.93 -14.46 -3.51
N GLN A 143 -13.01 -15.78 -3.59
CA GLN A 143 -11.86 -16.66 -3.80
C GLN A 143 -11.19 -16.43 -5.15
N ALA A 144 -11.94 -16.12 -6.19
CA ALA A 144 -11.38 -15.77 -7.51
C ALA A 144 -10.55 -14.48 -7.46
N VAL A 145 -10.91 -13.53 -6.59
CA VAL A 145 -10.14 -12.27 -6.39
C VAL A 145 -8.79 -12.54 -5.72
N TYR A 146 -8.74 -13.39 -4.69
CA TYR A 146 -7.54 -13.61 -3.86
C TYR A 146 -6.80 -14.92 -4.18
N GLY A 147 -7.34 -15.79 -5.03
CA GLY A 147 -6.74 -17.08 -5.35
C GLY A 147 -6.61 -17.98 -4.12
N GLU A 148 -5.43 -18.54 -3.92
CA GLU A 148 -5.11 -19.39 -2.75
C GLU A 148 -4.80 -18.58 -1.47
N ASP A 149 -4.64 -17.26 -1.59
CA ASP A 149 -4.32 -16.40 -0.45
C ASP A 149 -5.55 -16.21 0.45
N ARG A 150 -5.50 -16.80 1.64
CA ARG A 150 -6.57 -16.72 2.64
C ARG A 150 -6.40 -15.55 3.59
N THR A 151 -5.32 -14.79 3.48
CA THR A 151 -4.98 -13.69 4.41
C THR A 151 -6.05 -12.61 4.40
N PHE A 152 -6.59 -12.28 3.23
CA PHE A 152 -7.64 -11.27 3.07
C PHE A 152 -9.05 -11.88 3.02
N ALA A 153 -9.23 -13.03 2.38
CA ALA A 153 -10.54 -13.66 2.25
C ALA A 153 -11.15 -14.10 3.60
N ALA A 154 -10.34 -14.63 4.53
CA ALA A 154 -10.85 -15.12 5.81
C ALA A 154 -11.45 -14.01 6.69
N PRO A 155 -10.82 -12.84 6.91
CA PRO A 155 -11.41 -11.72 7.63
C PRO A 155 -12.71 -11.20 6.99
N ILE A 156 -12.77 -11.07 5.67
CA ILE A 156 -13.97 -10.62 4.94
C ILE A 156 -15.12 -11.59 5.17
N LEU A 157 -14.89 -12.90 4.98
CA LEU A 157 -15.91 -13.94 5.23
C LEU A 157 -16.35 -13.97 6.69
N THR A 158 -15.45 -13.67 7.63
CA THR A 158 -15.77 -13.57 9.06
C THR A 158 -16.72 -12.41 9.34
N ASN A 159 -16.46 -11.23 8.76
CA ASN A 159 -17.36 -10.08 8.87
C ASN A 159 -18.75 -10.40 8.30
N CYS A 160 -18.80 -11.00 7.11
CA CYS A 160 -20.05 -11.44 6.51
C CYS A 160 -20.79 -12.48 7.37
N ALA A 161 -20.06 -13.42 8.01
CA ALA A 161 -20.65 -14.43 8.87
C ALA A 161 -21.22 -13.86 10.19
N LEU A 162 -20.62 -12.78 10.72
CA LEU A 162 -21.16 -12.02 11.85
C LEU A 162 -22.48 -11.31 11.49
N ALA A 163 -22.60 -10.83 10.25
CA ALA A 163 -23.80 -10.19 9.71
C ALA A 163 -24.86 -11.18 9.20
N ALA A 164 -24.53 -12.49 9.13
CA ALA A 164 -25.36 -13.46 8.42
C ALA A 164 -26.76 -13.63 8.99
N ALA A 165 -27.74 -13.15 8.23
CA ALA A 165 -29.14 -13.51 8.31
C ALA A 165 -29.62 -13.85 6.89
N GLY A 166 -29.95 -15.12 6.61
CA GLY A 166 -30.51 -15.57 5.34
C GLY A 166 -29.56 -16.37 4.42
N PRO A 167 -30.11 -16.94 3.32
CA PRO A 167 -29.40 -17.92 2.49
C PRO A 167 -28.40 -17.33 1.50
N THR A 168 -28.46 -16.03 1.23
CA THR A 168 -27.62 -15.34 0.24
C THR A 168 -26.27 -14.92 0.79
N ARG A 169 -26.07 -14.94 2.12
CA ARG A 169 -24.88 -14.43 2.79
C ARG A 169 -23.96 -15.54 3.30
N PRO A 170 -22.62 -15.36 3.21
CA PRO A 170 -21.67 -16.31 3.76
C PRO A 170 -21.90 -16.54 5.25
N ALA A 171 -21.92 -17.82 5.65
CA ALA A 171 -22.10 -18.25 7.04
C ALA A 171 -20.79 -18.88 7.56
N TRP A 172 -20.76 -19.26 8.85
CA TRP A 172 -19.59 -19.84 9.50
C TRP A 172 -18.98 -21.07 8.81
N ARG A 173 -19.77 -21.83 8.04
CA ARG A 173 -19.26 -22.96 7.23
C ARG A 173 -18.29 -22.52 6.12
N HIS A 174 -18.39 -21.28 5.65
CA HIS A 174 -17.55 -20.72 4.60
C HIS A 174 -16.25 -20.07 5.13
N VAL A 175 -16.22 -19.74 6.42
CA VAL A 175 -15.05 -19.18 7.06
C VAL A 175 -14.00 -20.28 7.27
N PRO A 176 -12.79 -20.18 6.70
CA PRO A 176 -11.76 -21.19 6.88
C PRO A 176 -11.33 -21.28 8.34
N ALA A 177 -11.04 -22.50 8.78
CA ALA A 177 -10.51 -22.74 10.10
C ALA A 177 -9.01 -22.36 10.13
N LEU A 178 -8.69 -21.19 10.65
CA LEU A 178 -7.32 -20.72 10.75
C LEU A 178 -6.60 -21.42 11.92
N PRO A 179 -5.33 -21.84 11.74
CA PRO A 179 -4.56 -22.55 12.76
C PRO A 179 -3.93 -21.59 13.78
N PHE A 180 -4.75 -20.88 14.55
CA PHE A 180 -4.29 -19.88 15.54
C PHE A 180 -3.44 -20.49 16.65
N GLU A 181 -3.58 -21.79 16.91
CA GLU A 181 -2.74 -22.55 17.83
C GLU A 181 -1.26 -22.47 17.51
N LEU A 182 -0.89 -22.29 16.25
CA LEU A 182 0.50 -22.10 15.82
C LEU A 182 1.13 -20.81 16.36
N ALA A 183 0.33 -19.81 16.73
CA ALA A 183 0.82 -18.57 17.31
C ALA A 183 1.45 -18.76 18.71
N CYS A 184 1.29 -19.93 19.33
CA CYS A 184 2.03 -20.30 20.55
C CYS A 184 3.52 -20.59 20.30
N LEU A 185 3.90 -20.88 19.04
CA LEU A 185 5.28 -21.18 18.67
C LEU A 185 6.11 -19.89 18.53
N PRO A 186 7.41 -19.92 18.88
CA PRO A 186 8.32 -18.80 18.60
C PRO A 186 8.44 -18.52 17.09
N HIS A 187 8.70 -17.26 16.69
CA HIS A 187 8.88 -16.87 15.28
C HIS A 187 9.91 -17.72 14.52
N ALA A 188 11.03 -18.03 15.16
CA ALA A 188 12.07 -18.86 14.56
C ALA A 188 11.56 -20.25 14.12
N SER A 189 10.58 -20.81 14.85
CA SER A 189 9.99 -22.11 14.55
C SER A 189 9.20 -22.14 13.27
N PHE A 190 8.53 -21.05 12.89
CA PHE A 190 7.75 -20.99 11.64
C PHE A 190 8.65 -21.19 10.43
N ARG A 191 9.82 -20.54 10.42
CA ARG A 191 10.80 -20.66 9.36
C ARG A 191 11.48 -22.03 9.34
N LEU A 192 11.84 -22.55 10.53
CA LEU A 192 12.50 -23.85 10.67
C LEU A 192 11.59 -25.00 10.23
N LEU A 193 10.30 -24.93 10.59
CA LEU A 193 9.31 -25.96 10.27
C LEU A 193 8.61 -25.73 8.92
N ASN A 194 9.03 -24.71 8.15
CA ASN A 194 8.43 -24.34 6.86
C ASN A 194 6.90 -24.13 6.95
N LEU A 195 6.44 -23.57 8.07
CA LEU A 195 5.03 -23.26 8.28
C LEU A 195 4.69 -21.94 7.56
N GLU A 196 3.66 -21.94 6.76
CA GLU A 196 3.16 -20.75 6.02
C GLU A 196 2.40 -19.79 6.95
N VAL A 197 2.99 -19.45 8.08
CA VAL A 197 2.46 -18.46 9.03
C VAL A 197 3.23 -17.17 8.86
N VAL A 198 2.59 -16.18 8.27
CA VAL A 198 3.17 -14.86 8.10
C VAL A 198 3.01 -14.06 9.39
N SER A 199 4.11 -13.53 9.87
CA SER A 199 4.14 -12.85 11.16
C SER A 199 3.25 -11.59 11.21
N TYR A 200 3.16 -10.83 10.12
CA TYR A 200 2.30 -9.64 10.03
C TYR A 200 0.80 -9.98 10.02
N ALA A 201 0.39 -11.20 9.69
CA ALA A 201 -1.00 -11.67 9.75
C ALA A 201 -1.36 -12.30 11.10
N LEU A 202 -0.42 -12.43 12.06
CA LEU A 202 -0.68 -13.03 13.38
C LEU A 202 -1.88 -12.43 14.12
N PRO A 203 -2.11 -11.10 14.13
CA PRO A 203 -3.26 -10.53 14.81
C PRO A 203 -4.59 -11.08 14.29
N ALA A 204 -4.75 -11.09 12.95
CA ALA A 204 -5.94 -11.65 12.31
C ALA A 204 -6.02 -13.18 12.49
N LEU A 205 -4.90 -13.89 12.34
CA LEU A 205 -4.82 -15.34 12.55
C LEU A 205 -5.37 -15.73 13.93
N ILE A 206 -4.93 -15.03 14.98
CA ILE A 206 -5.35 -15.31 16.36
C ILE A 206 -6.82 -14.94 16.55
N ALA A 207 -7.20 -13.70 16.25
CA ALA A 207 -8.54 -13.18 16.57
C ALA A 207 -9.63 -13.88 15.74
N VAL A 208 -9.48 -13.94 14.42
CA VAL A 208 -10.42 -14.62 13.50
C VAL A 208 -10.46 -16.12 13.76
N GLY A 209 -9.28 -16.75 13.99
CA GLY A 209 -9.20 -18.17 14.28
C GLY A 209 -9.93 -18.55 15.57
N GLN A 210 -9.79 -17.75 16.63
CA GLN A 210 -10.51 -17.94 17.90
C GLN A 210 -12.00 -17.73 17.74
N LEU A 211 -12.45 -16.67 17.05
CA LEU A 211 -13.86 -16.44 16.78
C LEU A 211 -14.46 -17.61 15.99
N ARG A 212 -13.78 -18.07 14.94
CA ARG A 212 -14.22 -19.21 14.14
C ARG A 212 -14.31 -20.49 14.99
N HIS A 213 -13.35 -20.72 15.91
CA HIS A 213 -13.41 -21.83 16.85
C HIS A 213 -14.57 -21.71 17.84
N HIS A 214 -14.88 -20.50 18.31
CA HIS A 214 -16.01 -20.22 19.20
C HIS A 214 -17.35 -20.48 18.50
N ALA A 215 -17.54 -19.93 17.31
CA ALA A 215 -18.82 -19.99 16.59
C ALA A 215 -19.10 -21.36 15.92
N ALA A 216 -18.05 -22.05 15.45
CA ALA A 216 -18.17 -23.35 14.80
C ALA A 216 -16.90 -24.20 15.06
N PRO A 217 -16.82 -24.84 16.25
CA PRO A 217 -15.68 -25.62 16.66
C PRO A 217 -15.44 -26.83 15.77
N SER A 218 -14.20 -27.31 15.73
CA SER A 218 -13.83 -28.51 14.96
C SER A 218 -14.59 -29.74 15.44
N ARG A 219 -14.98 -30.60 14.49
CA ARG A 219 -15.56 -31.92 14.79
C ARG A 219 -14.52 -32.89 15.37
N ASN A 220 -13.22 -32.68 15.08
CA ASN A 220 -12.14 -33.47 15.66
C ASN A 220 -11.93 -33.08 17.14
N PRO A 221 -12.13 -34.01 18.11
CA PRO A 221 -12.05 -33.72 19.53
C PRO A 221 -10.64 -33.34 19.97
N PHE A 222 -9.59 -33.94 19.38
CA PHE A 222 -8.20 -33.61 19.71
C PHE A 222 -7.86 -32.18 19.30
N LEU A 223 -8.23 -31.78 18.07
CA LEU A 223 -8.01 -30.41 17.58
C LEU A 223 -8.83 -29.40 18.40
N ARG A 224 -10.05 -29.76 18.80
CA ARG A 224 -10.88 -28.93 19.66
C ARG A 224 -10.24 -28.72 21.04
N ALA A 225 -9.72 -29.79 21.65
CA ALA A 225 -9.01 -29.70 22.92
C ALA A 225 -7.72 -28.89 22.84
N LEU A 226 -6.92 -29.12 21.78
CA LEU A 226 -5.71 -28.33 21.51
C LEU A 226 -6.03 -26.85 21.39
N ARG A 227 -7.03 -26.50 20.57
CA ARG A 227 -7.46 -25.12 20.39
C ARG A 227 -7.99 -24.49 21.67
N ALA A 228 -8.76 -25.24 22.46
CA ALA A 228 -9.22 -24.76 23.76
C ALA A 228 -8.05 -24.46 24.72
N ALA A 229 -7.04 -25.32 24.76
CA ALA A 229 -5.84 -25.13 25.58
C ALA A 229 -4.98 -23.93 25.12
N THR A 230 -5.00 -23.58 23.84
CA THR A 230 -4.20 -22.49 23.26
C THR A 230 -4.90 -21.13 23.24
N LEU A 231 -6.17 -21.02 23.63
CA LEU A 231 -6.91 -19.76 23.67
C LEU A 231 -6.21 -18.68 24.51
N ALA A 232 -5.92 -18.97 25.78
CA ALA A 232 -5.30 -18.00 26.69
C ALA A 232 -3.85 -17.66 26.31
N PRO A 233 -2.98 -18.63 25.96
CA PRO A 233 -1.64 -18.32 25.48
C PRO A 233 -1.61 -17.41 24.24
N THR A 234 -2.46 -17.67 23.25
CA THR A 234 -2.49 -16.87 22.02
C THR A 234 -3.10 -15.49 22.25
N LEU A 235 -4.06 -15.32 23.18
CA LEU A 235 -4.53 -13.99 23.61
C LEU A 235 -3.44 -13.19 24.29
N ARG A 236 -2.65 -13.81 25.18
CA ARG A 236 -1.49 -13.13 25.78
C ARG A 236 -0.48 -12.71 24.70
N ARG A 237 -0.26 -13.57 23.70
CA ARG A 237 0.59 -13.22 22.57
C ARG A 237 0.04 -12.04 21.77
N LEU A 238 -1.27 -12.04 21.48
CA LEU A 238 -1.94 -10.95 20.77
C LEU A 238 -1.80 -9.62 21.54
N GLN A 239 -1.96 -9.65 22.86
CA GLN A 239 -1.78 -8.47 23.71
C GLN A 239 -0.32 -7.98 23.72
N ALA A 240 0.65 -8.89 23.75
CA ALA A 240 2.07 -8.56 23.77
C ALA A 240 2.57 -7.94 22.45
N ILE A 241 1.92 -8.26 21.33
CA ILE A 241 2.29 -7.72 20.01
C ILE A 241 1.46 -6.50 19.60
N GLN A 242 0.49 -6.07 20.41
CA GLN A 242 -0.31 -4.88 20.08
C GLN A 242 0.54 -3.62 20.23
N PRO A 243 0.61 -2.78 19.18
CA PRO A 243 1.34 -1.51 19.20
C PRO A 243 0.83 -0.55 20.28
N GLU A 244 1.65 0.44 20.64
CA GLU A 244 1.26 1.47 21.63
C GLU A 244 0.08 2.31 21.17
N SER A 245 -0.04 2.57 19.87
CA SER A 245 -1.20 3.23 19.26
C SER A 245 -2.52 2.48 19.47
N GLY A 246 -2.45 1.16 19.68
CA GLY A 246 -3.59 0.25 19.70
C GLY A 246 -3.96 -0.32 18.33
N GLY A 247 -3.45 0.27 17.25
CA GLY A 247 -3.70 -0.12 15.86
C GLY A 247 -2.69 -1.14 15.34
N PHE A 248 -3.14 -2.29 14.90
CA PHE A 248 -2.28 -3.28 14.25
C PHE A 248 -1.92 -2.82 12.84
N LEU A 249 -0.63 -2.68 12.54
CA LEU A 249 -0.09 -2.10 11.30
C LEU A 249 -0.56 -0.66 11.05
N GLU A 250 -1.01 0.06 12.06
CA GLU A 250 -1.72 1.35 11.93
C GLU A 250 -2.95 1.29 11.00
N ALA A 251 -3.34 0.08 10.58
CA ALA A 251 -4.39 -0.18 9.61
C ALA A 251 -5.76 -0.34 10.27
N VAL A 252 -6.72 0.49 9.85
CA VAL A 252 -8.10 0.45 10.33
C VAL A 252 -8.77 -0.90 10.06
N PRO A 253 -8.67 -1.52 8.85
CA PRO A 253 -9.33 -2.79 8.60
C PRO A 253 -8.80 -3.94 9.47
N LEU A 254 -7.48 -4.07 9.61
CA LEU A 254 -6.89 -5.14 10.40
C LEU A 254 -7.29 -5.01 11.87
N THR A 255 -7.22 -3.80 12.42
CA THR A 255 -7.62 -3.51 13.80
C THR A 255 -9.12 -3.79 14.01
N SER A 256 -9.95 -3.39 13.05
CA SER A 256 -11.40 -3.66 13.06
C SER A 256 -11.69 -5.18 13.07
N PHE A 257 -11.01 -5.96 12.23
CA PHE A 257 -11.17 -7.42 12.21
C PHE A 257 -10.76 -8.07 13.54
N VAL A 258 -9.72 -7.58 14.19
CA VAL A 258 -9.32 -8.06 15.53
C VAL A 258 -10.37 -7.70 16.56
N VAL A 259 -10.83 -6.45 16.61
CA VAL A 259 -11.83 -5.96 17.57
C VAL A 259 -13.15 -6.72 17.41
N MET A 260 -13.71 -6.78 16.20
CA MET A 260 -14.98 -7.49 15.97
C MET A 260 -14.89 -8.99 16.25
N SER A 261 -13.72 -9.59 16.00
CA SER A 261 -13.51 -11.01 16.29
C SER A 261 -13.47 -11.28 17.79
N LEU A 262 -12.80 -10.45 18.57
CA LEU A 262 -12.80 -10.57 20.02
C LEU A 262 -14.19 -10.33 20.60
N ALA A 263 -14.89 -9.30 20.14
CA ALA A 263 -16.25 -8.98 20.56
C ALA A 263 -17.26 -10.10 20.22
N GLY A 264 -17.21 -10.62 19.00
CA GLY A 264 -18.04 -11.75 18.57
C GLY A 264 -17.78 -13.04 19.33
N ALA A 265 -16.59 -13.19 19.92
CA ALA A 265 -16.23 -14.29 20.83
C ALA A 265 -16.54 -13.99 22.33
N GLY A 266 -17.32 -12.94 22.63
CA GLY A 266 -17.69 -12.54 23.99
C GLY A 266 -16.56 -11.89 24.79
N ARG A 267 -15.57 -11.27 24.14
CA ARG A 267 -14.38 -10.67 24.77
C ARG A 267 -14.23 -9.18 24.46
N SER A 268 -15.35 -8.44 24.41
CA SER A 268 -15.35 -6.99 24.18
C SER A 268 -14.51 -6.20 25.19
N ASP A 269 -14.44 -6.68 26.44
CA ASP A 269 -13.69 -6.03 27.52
C ASP A 269 -12.20 -6.39 27.57
N HIS A 270 -11.74 -7.26 26.67
CA HIS A 270 -10.32 -7.62 26.62
C HIS A 270 -9.46 -6.37 26.31
N PRO A 271 -8.29 -6.18 26.98
CA PRO A 271 -7.44 -5.00 26.76
C PRO A 271 -7.13 -4.71 25.29
N VAL A 272 -6.92 -5.74 24.48
CA VAL A 272 -6.68 -5.60 23.04
C VAL A 272 -7.88 -4.97 22.32
N ALA A 273 -9.09 -5.42 22.65
CA ALA A 273 -10.31 -4.86 22.04
C ALA A 273 -10.52 -3.40 22.44
N ARG A 274 -10.32 -3.06 23.73
CA ARG A 274 -10.45 -1.68 24.22
C ARG A 274 -9.46 -0.73 23.53
N ARG A 275 -8.17 -1.10 23.48
CA ARG A 275 -7.15 -0.26 22.82
C ARG A 275 -7.39 -0.15 21.30
N GLY A 276 -7.85 -1.24 20.66
CA GLY A 276 -8.26 -1.19 19.25
C GLY A 276 -9.45 -0.26 19.01
N LEU A 277 -10.45 -0.26 19.90
CA LEU A 277 -11.57 0.69 19.84
C LEU A 277 -11.13 2.14 20.02
N GLU A 278 -10.19 2.40 20.93
CA GLU A 278 -9.60 3.74 21.11
C GLU A 278 -8.90 4.22 19.84
N PHE A 279 -8.11 3.33 19.21
CA PHE A 279 -7.48 3.59 17.93
C PHE A 279 -8.53 3.92 16.85
N LEU A 280 -9.53 3.07 16.65
CA LEU A 280 -10.60 3.29 15.67
C LEU A 280 -11.38 4.58 15.93
N SER A 281 -11.62 4.92 17.20
CA SER A 281 -12.31 6.16 17.56
C SER A 281 -11.48 7.40 17.21
N LYS A 282 -10.16 7.36 17.42
CA LYS A 282 -9.25 8.46 17.07
C LYS A 282 -9.03 8.60 15.57
N SER A 283 -9.17 7.51 14.82
CA SER A 283 -9.01 7.48 13.36
C SER A 283 -10.26 7.93 12.59
N LEU A 284 -11.38 8.26 13.28
CA LEU A 284 -12.57 8.79 12.63
C LEU A 284 -12.30 10.18 12.05
N ARG A 285 -12.55 10.33 10.76
CA ARG A 285 -12.38 11.59 10.03
C ARG A 285 -13.58 12.53 10.25
N ALA A 286 -13.38 13.82 9.94
CA ALA A 286 -14.42 14.82 10.09
C ALA A 286 -15.67 14.53 9.24
N ASP A 287 -15.49 13.93 8.05
CA ASP A 287 -16.56 13.54 7.12
C ASP A 287 -17.33 12.27 7.54
N GLY A 288 -16.89 11.58 8.59
CA GLY A 288 -17.52 10.34 9.07
C GLY A 288 -16.92 9.05 8.48
N SER A 289 -15.87 9.16 7.69
CA SER A 289 -15.14 8.03 7.12
C SER A 289 -13.94 7.61 7.96
N TRP A 290 -13.30 6.52 7.53
CA TRP A 290 -11.96 6.10 7.93
C TRP A 290 -11.08 5.93 6.71
N ALA A 291 -9.81 6.30 6.83
CA ALA A 291 -8.78 5.94 5.85
C ALA A 291 -8.29 4.50 6.11
N ILE A 292 -7.57 3.94 5.12
CA ILE A 292 -7.04 2.57 5.21
C ILE A 292 -5.97 2.43 6.28
N ASP A 293 -5.15 3.46 6.47
CA ASP A 293 -4.04 3.55 7.41
C ASP A 293 -4.05 4.94 8.08
N THR A 294 -3.27 5.12 9.15
CA THR A 294 -3.20 6.39 9.88
C THR A 294 -2.49 7.45 9.05
N ASN A 295 -1.27 7.17 8.58
CA ASN A 295 -0.48 8.03 7.71
C ASN A 295 0.67 7.25 7.06
N LEU A 296 1.33 7.88 6.08
CA LEU A 296 2.55 7.41 5.43
C LEU A 296 3.72 8.35 5.70
N SER A 297 3.82 8.88 6.92
CA SER A 297 4.72 9.99 7.28
C SER A 297 6.17 9.76 6.90
N HIS A 298 6.71 8.59 7.19
CA HIS A 298 8.11 8.29 6.88
C HIS A 298 8.32 8.08 5.37
N TRP A 299 7.42 7.37 4.71
CA TRP A 299 7.42 7.19 3.26
C TRP A 299 7.39 8.53 2.53
N LEU A 300 6.42 9.38 2.87
CA LEU A 300 6.26 10.70 2.23
C LEU A 300 7.44 11.63 2.51
N THR A 301 7.99 11.62 3.73
CA THR A 301 9.17 12.43 4.07
C THR A 301 10.38 12.01 3.22
N SER A 302 10.62 10.71 3.10
CA SER A 302 11.73 10.19 2.30
C SER A 302 11.56 10.52 0.81
N LEU A 303 10.35 10.38 0.27
CA LEU A 303 10.03 10.76 -1.10
C LEU A 303 10.10 12.27 -1.32
N ALA A 304 9.67 13.11 -0.35
CA ALA A 304 9.78 14.58 -0.45
C ALA A 304 11.25 15.03 -0.52
N VAL A 305 12.13 14.44 0.29
CA VAL A 305 13.56 14.68 0.17
C VAL A 305 14.08 14.30 -1.22
N ALA A 306 13.64 13.14 -1.74
CA ALA A 306 14.02 12.68 -3.06
C ALA A 306 13.55 13.64 -4.18
N ALA A 307 12.32 14.12 -4.07
CA ALA A 307 11.72 15.04 -5.04
C ALA A 307 12.38 16.42 -5.01
N LEU A 308 12.54 17.00 -3.82
CA LEU A 308 13.16 18.33 -3.64
C LEU A 308 14.65 18.38 -4.02
N THR A 309 15.33 17.23 -4.06
CA THR A 309 16.73 17.11 -4.46
C THR A 309 16.91 16.58 -5.89
N ALA A 310 15.83 16.34 -6.63
CA ALA A 310 15.88 15.85 -8.00
C ALA A 310 16.59 16.87 -8.91
N GLY A 311 17.33 16.38 -9.92
CA GLY A 311 18.07 17.25 -10.84
C GLY A 311 19.28 17.97 -10.24
N GLY A 312 19.75 17.55 -9.05
CA GLY A 312 20.87 18.18 -8.35
C GLY A 312 20.48 19.40 -7.53
N ASN A 313 19.18 19.64 -7.34
CA ASN A 313 18.71 20.74 -6.49
C ASN A 313 19.15 20.55 -5.03
N ARG A 314 19.40 21.66 -4.35
CA ARG A 314 19.70 21.65 -2.91
C ARG A 314 18.38 21.49 -2.13
N PHE A 315 18.43 20.69 -1.07
CA PHE A 315 17.31 20.61 -0.12
C PHE A 315 17.27 21.91 0.69
N GLU A 316 16.27 22.74 0.45
CA GLU A 316 16.16 24.07 1.09
C GLU A 316 15.52 24.06 2.48
N PRO A 317 14.56 23.16 2.81
CA PRO A 317 14.08 23.03 4.18
C PRO A 317 15.20 22.70 5.17
N ASP A 318 14.93 22.77 6.47
CA ASP A 318 15.92 22.44 7.50
C ASP A 318 16.35 20.96 7.39
N ALA A 319 17.43 20.74 6.65
CA ALA A 319 17.98 19.40 6.40
C ALA A 319 18.39 18.68 7.69
N ALA A 320 18.87 19.42 8.70
CA ALA A 320 19.28 18.82 9.97
C ALA A 320 18.07 18.31 10.76
N ARG A 321 16.97 19.05 10.73
CA ARG A 321 15.72 18.66 11.39
C ARG A 321 15.09 17.43 10.71
N THR A 322 14.90 17.47 9.39
CA THR A 322 14.35 16.34 8.62
C THR A 322 15.23 15.08 8.77
N ARG A 323 16.56 15.24 8.71
CA ARG A 323 17.49 14.12 8.94
C ARG A 323 17.32 13.51 10.33
N ARG A 324 17.25 14.34 11.39
CA ARG A 324 17.06 13.86 12.77
C ARG A 324 15.77 13.08 12.87
N TRP A 325 14.68 13.59 12.32
CA TRP A 325 13.40 12.93 12.33
C TRP A 325 13.46 11.55 11.64
N ILE A 326 14.07 11.44 10.45
CA ILE A 326 14.27 10.13 9.77
C ILE A 326 15.11 9.18 10.63
N LEU A 327 16.17 9.67 11.28
CA LEU A 327 17.03 8.86 12.15
C LEU A 327 16.27 8.34 13.40
N ASP A 328 15.39 9.16 13.96
CA ASP A 328 14.56 8.79 15.13
C ASP A 328 13.53 7.72 14.77
N CYS A 329 13.07 7.65 13.52
CA CYS A 329 12.15 6.61 13.02
C CYS A 329 12.83 5.23 12.83
N GLN A 330 14.16 5.12 12.90
CA GLN A 330 14.83 3.83 12.68
C GLN A 330 14.52 2.83 13.78
N HIS A 331 14.08 1.64 13.41
CA HIS A 331 13.88 0.52 14.35
C HIS A 331 15.23 0.05 14.92
N ARG A 332 15.53 0.43 16.16
CA ARG A 332 16.78 0.10 16.86
C ARG A 332 16.71 -1.20 17.65
N ARG A 333 15.55 -1.84 17.73
CA ARG A 333 15.30 -3.10 18.41
C ARG A 333 14.62 -4.08 17.46
N GLY A 334 14.70 -5.38 17.79
CA GLY A 334 13.95 -6.38 17.05
C GLY A 334 12.45 -6.10 17.10
N HIS A 335 11.78 -6.17 15.96
CA HIS A 335 10.35 -5.88 15.88
C HIS A 335 9.53 -6.95 16.62
N LEU A 336 8.62 -6.53 17.51
CA LEU A 336 7.99 -7.42 18.49
C LEU A 336 7.21 -8.58 17.89
N TYR A 337 6.47 -8.36 16.80
CA TYR A 337 5.65 -9.44 16.25
C TYR A 337 6.11 -9.98 14.90
N THR A 338 6.89 -9.24 14.13
CA THR A 338 7.47 -9.77 12.88
C THR A 338 8.81 -10.44 13.09
N GLY A 339 9.51 -10.14 14.20
CA GLY A 339 10.85 -10.62 14.44
C GLY A 339 11.91 -10.03 13.50
N ALA A 340 11.58 -8.94 12.78
CA ALA A 340 12.54 -8.24 11.95
C ALA A 340 13.72 -7.74 12.79
N ALA A 341 14.93 -7.88 12.25
CA ALA A 341 16.14 -7.39 12.90
C ALA A 341 16.12 -5.85 13.05
N PRO A 342 16.86 -5.26 13.99
CA PRO A 342 17.02 -3.82 14.05
C PRO A 342 17.74 -3.29 12.81
N GLY A 343 17.48 -2.02 12.45
CA GLY A 343 18.15 -1.32 11.36
C GLY A 343 17.25 -0.83 10.22
N GLY A 344 16.05 -1.42 10.06
CA GLY A 344 15.10 -0.99 9.02
C GLY A 344 14.22 0.19 9.44
N TRP A 345 13.46 0.71 8.47
CA TRP A 345 12.42 1.73 8.65
C TRP A 345 11.08 1.22 8.12
N ALA A 346 9.99 1.76 8.64
CA ALA A 346 8.62 1.52 8.23
C ALA A 346 8.03 2.76 7.55
N TRP A 347 6.85 2.63 6.93
CA TRP A 347 6.14 3.72 6.22
C TRP A 347 5.70 4.88 7.12
N THR A 348 5.59 4.65 8.41
CA THR A 348 5.11 5.59 9.43
C THR A 348 6.05 5.66 10.61
N ASP A 349 6.03 6.78 11.33
CA ASP A 349 6.72 6.99 12.61
C ASP A 349 5.96 6.35 13.80
N LEU A 350 4.75 5.86 13.57
CA LEU A 350 3.90 5.29 14.61
C LEU A 350 4.30 3.85 14.97
N SER A 351 3.92 3.45 16.18
CA SER A 351 4.37 2.19 16.80
C SER A 351 3.88 0.90 16.11
N GLY A 352 2.89 1.00 15.24
CA GLY A 352 2.35 -0.14 14.46
C GLY A 352 3.06 -0.38 13.13
N GLY A 353 3.94 0.52 12.71
CA GLY A 353 4.74 0.38 11.49
C GLY A 353 5.66 -0.83 11.55
N VAL A 354 5.84 -1.50 10.43
CA VAL A 354 6.70 -2.69 10.28
C VAL A 354 7.83 -2.37 9.33
N PRO A 355 9.10 -2.59 9.71
CA PRO A 355 10.22 -2.35 8.80
C PRO A 355 10.09 -3.15 7.52
N ASP A 356 10.28 -2.48 6.38
CA ASP A 356 10.21 -3.10 5.06
C ASP A 356 11.33 -2.63 4.12
N ALA A 357 11.44 -3.27 2.96
CA ALA A 357 12.53 -3.00 2.02
C ALA A 357 12.40 -1.64 1.35
N ASP A 358 11.17 -1.18 1.09
CA ASP A 358 10.93 0.05 0.33
C ASP A 358 11.22 1.27 1.20
N ASP A 359 10.65 1.29 2.40
CA ASP A 359 10.87 2.38 3.36
C ASP A 359 12.31 2.45 3.87
N THR A 360 12.94 1.28 4.11
CA THR A 360 14.37 1.24 4.46
C THR A 360 15.23 1.80 3.33
N SER A 361 14.92 1.47 2.08
CA SER A 361 15.64 2.01 0.92
C SER A 361 15.40 3.51 0.75
N ALA A 362 14.16 3.97 0.93
CA ALA A 362 13.79 5.38 0.85
C ALA A 362 14.51 6.22 1.92
N ALA A 363 14.55 5.74 3.18
CA ALA A 363 15.30 6.39 4.26
C ALA A 363 16.78 6.54 3.95
N LEU A 364 17.41 5.45 3.51
CA LEU A 364 18.83 5.45 3.14
C LEU A 364 19.13 6.46 2.02
N LEU A 365 18.30 6.51 0.99
CA LEU A 365 18.44 7.47 -0.10
C LEU A 365 18.20 8.91 0.36
N ALA A 366 17.23 9.15 1.23
CA ALA A 366 16.97 10.46 1.80
C ALA A 366 18.15 10.93 2.67
N LEU A 367 18.66 10.08 3.55
CA LEU A 367 19.82 10.38 4.38
C LEU A 367 21.08 10.70 3.56
N SER A 368 21.31 9.98 2.46
CA SER A 368 22.47 10.26 1.57
C SER A 368 22.37 11.65 0.91
N ARG A 369 21.16 12.12 0.61
CA ARG A 369 20.92 13.43 -0.03
C ARG A 369 20.92 14.60 0.95
N LEU A 370 20.46 14.37 2.17
CA LEU A 370 20.47 15.38 3.22
C LEU A 370 21.90 15.66 3.76
N GLY A 371 22.84 14.76 3.50
CA GLY A 371 24.22 14.86 3.98
C GLY A 371 24.33 14.76 5.51
N GLY A 372 25.53 15.05 6.03
CA GLY A 372 25.84 14.99 7.46
C GLY A 372 26.12 13.56 7.95
N GLU A 373 26.35 13.43 9.27
CA GLU A 373 26.69 12.15 9.87
C GLU A 373 25.45 11.25 10.03
N ALA A 374 25.44 10.12 9.33
CA ALA A 374 24.42 9.09 9.44
C ALA A 374 25.00 7.66 9.33
N THR A 375 26.33 7.54 9.45
CA THR A 375 27.08 6.33 9.11
C THR A 375 26.59 5.08 9.87
N ASP A 376 26.36 5.17 11.17
CA ASP A 376 25.87 4.03 11.96
C ASP A 376 24.44 3.62 11.58
N ALA A 377 23.56 4.58 11.37
CA ALA A 377 22.20 4.30 10.93
C ALA A 377 22.19 3.70 9.52
N ALA A 378 22.99 4.25 8.61
CA ALA A 378 23.13 3.74 7.26
C ALA A 378 23.73 2.33 7.24
N ARG A 379 24.76 2.07 8.05
CA ARG A 379 25.34 0.72 8.19
C ARG A 379 24.29 -0.31 8.64
N LEU A 380 23.52 -0.01 9.68
CA LEU A 380 22.45 -0.89 10.15
C LEU A 380 21.37 -1.10 9.08
N GLY A 381 20.97 -0.05 8.36
CA GLY A 381 19.98 -0.16 7.28
C GLY A 381 20.47 -0.98 6.10
N VAL A 382 21.72 -0.79 5.67
CA VAL A 382 22.34 -1.59 4.61
C VAL A 382 22.50 -3.05 5.06
N GLU A 383 22.94 -3.32 6.29
CA GLU A 383 23.00 -4.67 6.86
C GLU A 383 21.61 -5.33 6.86
N TRP A 384 20.57 -4.57 7.22
CA TRP A 384 19.20 -5.03 7.20
C TRP A 384 18.75 -5.42 5.79
N LEU A 385 18.96 -4.57 4.78
CA LEU A 385 18.66 -4.89 3.38
C LEU A 385 19.44 -6.11 2.87
N LEU A 386 20.75 -6.20 3.18
CA LEU A 386 21.57 -7.36 2.81
C LEU A 386 21.03 -8.66 3.43
N GLY A 387 20.56 -8.58 4.68
CA GLY A 387 19.93 -9.72 5.38
C GLY A 387 18.60 -10.15 4.76
N LEU A 388 17.88 -9.23 4.12
CA LEU A 388 16.56 -9.47 3.54
C LEU A 388 16.62 -10.07 2.12
N GLN A 389 17.69 -9.89 1.35
CA GLN A 389 17.80 -10.33 -0.03
C GLN A 389 17.46 -11.81 -0.20
N ASN A 390 16.54 -12.14 -1.09
CA ASN A 390 16.11 -13.50 -1.40
C ASN A 390 17.17 -14.31 -2.16
N ARG A 391 16.95 -15.62 -2.25
CA ARG A 391 17.86 -16.54 -2.96
C ARG A 391 17.93 -16.28 -4.47
N ASP A 392 16.86 -15.77 -5.09
CA ASP A 392 16.82 -15.39 -6.50
C ASP A 392 17.57 -14.08 -6.81
N GLY A 393 17.99 -13.35 -5.78
CA GLY A 393 18.74 -12.09 -5.88
C GLY A 393 17.89 -10.83 -5.76
N GLY A 394 16.56 -10.93 -5.77
CA GLY A 394 15.66 -9.81 -5.57
C GLY A 394 15.38 -9.52 -4.09
N TRP A 395 14.63 -8.45 -3.82
CA TRP A 395 14.18 -8.08 -2.50
C TRP A 395 12.66 -8.26 -2.35
N PRO A 396 12.22 -8.88 -1.25
CA PRO A 396 10.81 -8.94 -0.85
C PRO A 396 10.44 -7.69 -0.04
N THR A 397 9.17 -7.58 0.37
CA THR A 397 8.68 -6.45 1.15
C THR A 397 9.13 -6.49 2.61
N PHE A 398 8.57 -7.39 3.42
CA PHE A 398 8.72 -7.36 4.88
C PHE A 398 9.71 -8.38 5.43
N CYS A 399 9.80 -9.54 4.83
CA CYS A 399 10.56 -10.64 5.40
C CYS A 399 11.10 -11.57 4.33
N ARG A 400 12.23 -12.17 4.66
CA ARG A 400 12.80 -13.27 3.89
C ARG A 400 11.96 -14.51 4.15
N GLY A 401 11.11 -14.85 3.21
CA GLY A 401 10.13 -15.88 3.38
C GLY A 401 10.30 -17.08 2.46
N TRP A 402 9.18 -17.74 2.21
CA TRP A 402 9.10 -18.98 1.44
C TRP A 402 8.97 -18.73 -0.07
N GLY A 403 8.81 -17.47 -0.52
CA GLY A 403 8.62 -17.10 -1.92
C GLY A 403 7.25 -17.47 -2.48
N ARG A 404 6.30 -17.80 -1.62
CA ARG A 404 4.95 -18.25 -2.01
C ARG A 404 3.90 -17.15 -1.83
N LEU A 405 4.06 -16.36 -0.77
CA LEU A 405 3.14 -15.28 -0.46
C LEU A 405 3.59 -13.98 -1.12
N PRO A 406 2.69 -13.02 -1.41
CA PRO A 406 3.05 -11.76 -2.03
C PRO A 406 4.16 -11.00 -1.29
N PHE A 407 4.13 -10.98 0.04
CA PHE A 407 5.06 -10.20 0.87
C PHE A 407 6.46 -10.78 1.02
N ASP A 408 6.68 -12.02 0.65
CA ASP A 408 7.99 -12.68 0.71
C ASP A 408 8.60 -12.96 -0.67
N ARG A 409 7.86 -12.65 -1.74
CA ARG A 409 8.36 -12.72 -3.12
C ARG A 409 9.21 -11.50 -3.45
N SER A 410 10.24 -11.71 -4.27
CA SER A 410 11.02 -10.63 -4.85
C SER A 410 10.20 -9.83 -5.84
N ALA A 411 10.38 -8.49 -5.84
CA ALA A 411 9.72 -7.60 -6.76
C ALA A 411 10.73 -6.68 -7.46
N PRO A 412 10.51 -6.32 -8.74
CA PRO A 412 11.44 -5.47 -9.48
C PRO A 412 11.60 -4.07 -8.90
N ASP A 413 10.49 -3.42 -8.49
CA ASP A 413 10.46 -2.10 -7.87
C ASP A 413 11.25 -2.07 -6.55
N LEU A 414 10.97 -3.01 -5.63
CA LEU A 414 11.70 -3.13 -4.37
C LEU A 414 13.19 -3.43 -4.58
N THR A 415 13.49 -4.30 -5.56
CA THR A 415 14.88 -4.63 -5.91
C THR A 415 15.60 -3.41 -6.46
N ALA A 416 14.98 -2.65 -7.36
CA ALA A 416 15.53 -1.41 -7.90
C ALA A 416 15.82 -0.39 -6.79
N HIS A 417 14.89 -0.23 -5.86
CA HIS A 417 15.04 0.70 -4.74
C HIS A 417 16.16 0.29 -3.79
N ALA A 418 16.23 -1.00 -3.41
CA ALA A 418 17.31 -1.53 -2.57
C ALA A 418 18.69 -1.41 -3.23
N LEU A 419 18.80 -1.64 -4.54
CA LEU A 419 20.05 -1.47 -5.29
C LEU A 419 20.55 -0.02 -5.25
N ARG A 420 19.65 0.96 -5.43
CA ARG A 420 19.97 2.39 -5.34
C ARG A 420 20.45 2.75 -3.95
N ALA A 421 19.73 2.30 -2.91
CA ALA A 421 20.06 2.57 -1.52
C ALA A 421 21.44 2.00 -1.13
N ILE A 422 21.70 0.72 -1.42
CA ILE A 422 23.01 0.09 -1.15
C ILE A 422 24.13 0.79 -1.94
N SER A 423 23.86 1.15 -3.19
CA SER A 423 24.87 1.86 -4.01
C SER A 423 25.20 3.25 -3.47
N ALA A 424 24.24 3.97 -2.89
CA ALA A 424 24.47 5.30 -2.30
C ALA A 424 25.34 5.25 -1.03
N TRP A 425 25.41 4.10 -0.36
CA TRP A 425 26.16 3.90 0.88
C TRP A 425 27.25 2.83 0.74
N ARG A 426 27.89 2.73 -0.43
CA ARG A 426 28.98 1.77 -0.65
C ARG A 426 30.10 1.94 0.38
N GLY A 427 30.57 0.82 0.91
CA GLY A 427 31.68 0.75 1.85
C GLY A 427 31.32 0.92 3.33
N VAL A 428 30.01 1.12 3.64
CA VAL A 428 29.60 1.24 5.06
C VAL A 428 29.55 -0.10 5.79
N VAL A 429 29.45 -1.23 5.07
CA VAL A 429 29.44 -2.59 5.65
C VAL A 429 30.68 -3.37 5.20
N SER A 430 30.65 -3.91 4.00
CA SER A 430 31.70 -4.73 3.43
C SER A 430 31.57 -4.77 1.92
N ASP A 431 32.58 -4.27 1.22
CA ASP A 431 32.59 -4.21 -0.24
C ASP A 431 32.22 -5.54 -0.89
N ALA A 432 32.73 -6.66 -0.41
CA ALA A 432 32.48 -7.98 -0.99
C ALA A 432 31.02 -8.41 -0.85
N LYS A 433 30.37 -8.13 0.31
CA LYS A 433 28.96 -8.44 0.54
C LYS A 433 28.06 -7.53 -0.30
N GLU A 434 28.32 -6.22 -0.29
CA GLU A 434 27.59 -5.23 -1.04
C GLU A 434 27.66 -5.51 -2.56
N GLN A 435 28.86 -5.70 -3.10
CA GLN A 435 29.04 -6.02 -4.52
C GLN A 435 28.35 -7.32 -4.93
N ARG A 436 28.40 -8.35 -4.07
CA ARG A 436 27.69 -9.60 -4.34
C ARG A 436 26.18 -9.38 -4.39
N ALA A 437 25.64 -8.61 -3.46
CA ALA A 437 24.20 -8.29 -3.40
C ALA A 437 23.76 -7.48 -4.63
N LEU A 438 24.53 -6.43 -4.99
CA LEU A 438 24.28 -5.60 -6.16
C LEU A 438 24.30 -6.44 -7.45
N ARG A 439 25.33 -7.28 -7.68
CA ARG A 439 25.37 -8.16 -8.88
C ARG A 439 24.16 -9.08 -8.96
N ARG A 440 23.76 -9.72 -7.85
CA ARG A 440 22.60 -10.61 -7.82
C ARG A 440 21.29 -9.87 -8.07
N GLY A 441 21.14 -8.66 -7.54
CA GLY A 441 19.96 -7.82 -7.75
C GLY A 441 19.84 -7.36 -9.21
N VAL A 442 20.93 -6.92 -9.82
CA VAL A 442 20.98 -6.58 -11.25
C VAL A 442 20.58 -7.78 -12.10
N GLU A 443 21.12 -8.96 -11.80
CA GLU A 443 20.78 -10.19 -12.53
C GLU A 443 19.32 -10.60 -12.34
N TYR A 444 18.76 -10.40 -11.14
CA TYR A 444 17.34 -10.58 -10.91
C TYR A 444 16.51 -9.66 -11.80
N LEU A 445 16.81 -8.35 -11.86
CA LEU A 445 16.08 -7.40 -12.69
C LEU A 445 16.16 -7.71 -14.18
N ARG A 446 17.32 -8.20 -14.68
CA ARG A 446 17.45 -8.65 -16.07
C ARG A 446 16.50 -9.79 -16.40
N ARG A 447 16.42 -10.78 -15.51
CA ARG A 447 15.52 -11.94 -15.68
C ARG A 447 14.04 -11.59 -15.48
N ALA A 448 13.74 -10.60 -14.66
CA ALA A 448 12.38 -10.17 -14.36
C ALA A 448 11.79 -9.27 -15.46
N GLN A 449 12.59 -8.77 -16.41
CA GLN A 449 12.09 -7.97 -17.51
C GLN A 449 11.23 -8.82 -18.45
N ARG A 450 10.01 -8.36 -18.71
CA ARG A 450 9.07 -9.01 -19.64
C ARG A 450 9.55 -8.89 -21.10
N ALA A 451 8.98 -9.73 -21.95
CA ALA A 451 9.30 -9.72 -23.40
C ALA A 451 8.98 -8.37 -24.06
N ASP A 452 7.97 -7.65 -23.58
CA ASP A 452 7.58 -6.31 -24.05
C ASP A 452 8.49 -5.18 -23.53
N GLY A 453 9.46 -5.50 -22.67
CA GLY A 453 10.39 -4.55 -22.07
C GLY A 453 9.97 -4.00 -20.70
N ALA A 454 8.80 -4.35 -20.20
CA ALA A 454 8.29 -3.86 -18.94
C ALA A 454 8.83 -4.62 -17.73
N TRP A 455 8.81 -3.95 -16.57
CA TRP A 455 8.85 -4.56 -15.25
C TRP A 455 7.54 -4.27 -14.53
N VAL A 456 7.02 -5.26 -13.81
CA VAL A 456 5.76 -5.13 -13.07
C VAL A 456 6.07 -5.06 -11.59
N PRO A 457 5.59 -4.02 -10.89
CA PRO A 457 5.79 -3.88 -9.45
C PRO A 457 4.91 -4.87 -8.70
N LEU A 458 5.22 -5.09 -7.43
CA LEU A 458 4.39 -5.91 -6.55
C LEU A 458 3.29 -5.07 -5.88
N TRP A 459 3.64 -3.87 -5.39
CA TRP A 459 2.75 -3.07 -4.57
C TRP A 459 1.82 -2.17 -5.39
N PHE A 460 2.39 -1.36 -6.25
CA PHE A 460 1.71 -0.24 -6.89
C PHE A 460 1.00 -0.69 -8.17
N GLY A 461 -0.25 -1.10 -8.03
CA GLY A 461 -1.13 -1.42 -9.15
C GLY A 461 -1.88 -0.20 -9.69
N ASN A 462 -2.58 -0.40 -10.82
CA ASN A 462 -3.54 0.55 -11.38
C ASN A 462 -4.82 -0.21 -11.73
N GLN A 463 -5.92 0.13 -11.06
CA GLN A 463 -7.19 -0.59 -11.21
C GLN A 463 -7.85 -0.45 -12.58
N GLN A 464 -7.39 0.45 -13.43
CA GLN A 464 -7.85 0.62 -14.82
C GLN A 464 -7.03 -0.23 -15.80
N ALA A 465 -5.87 -0.75 -15.35
CA ALA A 465 -5.01 -1.58 -16.18
C ALA A 465 -5.44 -3.06 -16.19
N PRO A 466 -5.10 -3.81 -17.25
CA PRO A 466 -5.30 -5.27 -17.26
C PRO A 466 -4.63 -5.95 -16.07
N ARG A 467 -5.35 -6.84 -15.41
CA ARG A 467 -4.92 -7.54 -14.20
C ARG A 467 -4.58 -6.63 -13.01
N ASP A 468 -5.00 -5.37 -13.05
CA ASP A 468 -4.69 -4.33 -12.05
C ASP A 468 -3.18 -4.05 -11.90
N GLU A 469 -2.35 -4.49 -12.84
CA GLU A 469 -0.90 -4.25 -12.83
C GLU A 469 -0.57 -2.79 -13.16
N ASN A 470 0.64 -2.35 -12.80
CA ASN A 470 1.17 -1.03 -13.19
C ASN A 470 2.59 -1.16 -13.77
N PRO A 471 2.71 -1.70 -15.00
CA PRO A 471 4.01 -1.86 -15.64
C PRO A 471 4.73 -0.52 -15.89
N LEU A 472 4.02 0.60 -15.97
CA LEU A 472 4.66 1.91 -16.06
C LEU A 472 5.44 2.23 -14.78
N TYR A 473 4.81 2.09 -13.60
CA TYR A 473 5.47 2.32 -12.31
C TYR A 473 6.73 1.46 -12.17
N GLY A 474 6.59 0.14 -12.36
CA GLY A 474 7.72 -0.79 -12.22
C GLY A 474 8.86 -0.49 -13.17
N THR A 475 8.54 -0.14 -14.43
CA THR A 475 9.54 0.21 -15.44
C THR A 475 10.25 1.52 -15.08
N ALA A 476 9.53 2.55 -14.65
CA ALA A 476 10.12 3.81 -14.24
C ALA A 476 11.08 3.64 -13.05
N GLN A 477 10.70 2.84 -12.03
CA GLN A 477 11.56 2.57 -10.87
C GLN A 477 12.85 1.83 -11.25
N VAL A 478 12.75 0.83 -12.14
CA VAL A 478 13.96 0.11 -12.61
C VAL A 478 14.84 1.00 -13.47
N LEU A 479 14.28 1.82 -14.34
CA LEU A 479 15.06 2.79 -15.14
C LEU A 479 15.79 3.82 -14.25
N ALA A 480 15.14 4.28 -13.16
CA ALA A 480 15.81 5.11 -12.17
C ALA A 480 17.00 4.39 -11.51
N ALA A 481 16.86 3.10 -11.21
CA ALA A 481 17.98 2.30 -10.70
C ALA A 481 19.09 2.11 -11.75
N TRP A 482 18.75 1.83 -13.00
CA TRP A 482 19.74 1.71 -14.08
C TRP A 482 20.52 3.01 -14.28
N ARG A 483 19.85 4.17 -14.23
CA ARG A 483 20.50 5.47 -14.24
C ARG A 483 21.49 5.62 -13.09
N ASP A 484 21.02 5.43 -11.85
CA ASP A 484 21.82 5.67 -10.62
C ASP A 484 22.99 4.67 -10.49
N LEU A 485 22.91 3.50 -11.13
CA LEU A 485 23.97 2.48 -11.20
C LEU A 485 24.90 2.63 -12.43
N GLY A 486 24.67 3.60 -13.32
CA GLY A 486 25.44 3.78 -14.56
C GLY A 486 25.14 2.72 -15.63
N LEU A 487 23.98 2.07 -15.58
CA LEU A 487 23.54 1.01 -16.52
C LEU A 487 22.52 1.50 -17.55
N GLY A 488 22.25 2.81 -17.63
CA GLY A 488 21.21 3.41 -18.47
C GLY A 488 21.38 3.19 -19.99
N ASN A 489 22.58 2.84 -20.46
CA ASN A 489 22.85 2.55 -21.87
C ASN A 489 22.70 1.03 -22.22
N GLY A 490 22.38 0.19 -21.24
CA GLY A 490 22.22 -1.25 -21.45
C GLY A 490 20.98 -1.63 -22.27
N VAL A 491 20.98 -2.84 -22.81
CA VAL A 491 19.87 -3.36 -23.65
C VAL A 491 18.55 -3.36 -22.88
N GLU A 492 18.59 -3.72 -21.60
CA GLU A 492 17.41 -3.76 -20.75
C GLU A 492 16.82 -2.35 -20.53
N ALA A 493 17.69 -1.34 -20.34
CA ALA A 493 17.25 0.06 -20.22
C ALA A 493 16.61 0.55 -21.51
N GLN A 494 17.22 0.25 -22.68
CA GLN A 494 16.67 0.62 -23.98
C GLN A 494 15.29 -0.01 -24.23
N ARG A 495 15.11 -1.29 -23.88
CA ARG A 495 13.82 -1.98 -23.97
C ARG A 495 12.77 -1.36 -23.04
N GLY A 496 13.16 -0.99 -21.80
CA GLY A 496 12.29 -0.30 -20.85
C GLY A 496 11.87 1.08 -21.36
N LEU A 497 12.80 1.86 -21.89
CA LEU A 497 12.51 3.17 -22.51
C LEU A 497 11.58 3.03 -23.72
N ALA A 498 11.84 2.05 -24.61
CA ALA A 498 10.96 1.78 -25.73
C ALA A 498 9.53 1.40 -25.27
N ARG A 499 9.42 0.70 -24.14
CA ARG A 499 8.11 0.39 -23.52
C ARG A 499 7.39 1.65 -23.02
N LEU A 500 8.09 2.56 -22.33
CA LEU A 500 7.51 3.84 -21.88
C LEU A 500 7.03 4.69 -23.07
N LEU A 501 7.84 4.78 -24.14
CA LEU A 501 7.48 5.55 -25.34
C LEU A 501 6.19 5.01 -26.00
N ARG A 502 6.04 3.68 -26.10
CA ARG A 502 4.82 3.06 -26.65
C ARG A 502 3.59 3.26 -25.77
N ALA A 503 3.78 3.36 -24.45
CA ALA A 503 2.69 3.51 -23.50
C ALA A 503 2.15 4.94 -23.40
N GLN A 504 2.76 5.92 -24.07
CA GLN A 504 2.26 7.28 -24.05
C GLN A 504 0.89 7.38 -24.75
N ASN A 505 -0.09 7.91 -24.05
CA ASN A 505 -1.43 8.10 -24.58
C ASN A 505 -1.50 9.20 -25.66
N PRO A 506 -2.54 9.19 -26.51
CA PRO A 506 -2.75 10.24 -27.51
C PRO A 506 -2.84 11.65 -26.93
N ASP A 507 -3.32 11.80 -25.67
CA ASP A 507 -3.38 13.08 -24.96
C ASP A 507 -2.01 13.63 -24.52
N GLY A 508 -0.96 12.81 -24.59
CA GLY A 508 0.41 13.15 -24.21
C GLY A 508 0.82 12.68 -22.82
N GLY A 509 -0.13 12.25 -21.97
CA GLY A 509 0.14 11.70 -20.64
C GLY A 509 0.40 10.20 -20.65
N TRP A 510 0.54 9.63 -19.47
CA TRP A 510 0.65 8.19 -19.24
C TRP A 510 -0.30 7.75 -18.11
N GLY A 511 -0.86 6.56 -18.27
CA GLY A 511 -1.49 5.78 -17.22
C GLY A 511 -0.61 4.60 -16.80
N GLY A 512 -1.15 3.67 -16.02
CA GLY A 512 -0.42 2.51 -15.52
C GLY A 512 0.05 1.51 -16.59
N ASP A 513 -0.59 1.52 -17.75
CA ASP A 513 -0.28 0.67 -18.93
C ASP A 513 -0.73 1.36 -20.23
N GLU A 514 -0.52 0.71 -21.39
CA GLU A 514 -1.02 1.18 -22.70
C GLU A 514 -2.55 1.32 -22.68
N ASN A 515 -3.06 2.44 -23.21
CA ASN A 515 -4.49 2.76 -23.27
C ASN A 515 -5.21 2.85 -21.91
N VAL A 516 -4.46 2.98 -20.82
CA VAL A 516 -5.00 3.29 -19.48
C VAL A 516 -5.08 4.81 -19.34
N PRO A 517 -6.15 5.37 -18.76
CA PRO A 517 -6.28 6.82 -18.61
C PRO A 517 -5.07 7.46 -17.93
N SER A 518 -4.63 8.59 -18.45
CA SER A 518 -3.48 9.32 -17.94
C SER A 518 -3.72 9.87 -16.53
N SER A 519 -2.73 9.75 -15.65
CA SER A 519 -2.70 10.39 -14.33
C SER A 519 -1.49 11.31 -14.18
N ILE A 520 -1.52 12.20 -13.21
CA ILE A 520 -0.37 13.06 -12.89
C ILE A 520 0.80 12.20 -12.41
N GLU A 521 0.51 11.21 -11.57
CA GLU A 521 1.50 10.35 -10.96
C GLU A 521 2.27 9.53 -11.99
N GLU A 522 1.56 8.78 -12.84
CA GLU A 522 2.20 7.96 -13.87
C GLU A 522 2.90 8.82 -14.93
N THR A 523 2.30 9.97 -15.29
CA THR A 523 2.93 10.91 -16.23
C THR A 523 4.22 11.48 -15.66
N ALA A 524 4.23 11.89 -14.40
CA ALA A 524 5.43 12.40 -13.74
C ALA A 524 6.53 11.33 -13.62
N LEU A 525 6.16 10.09 -13.26
CA LEU A 525 7.11 8.96 -13.20
C LEU A 525 7.73 8.65 -14.57
N ALA A 526 6.94 8.66 -15.64
CA ALA A 526 7.45 8.49 -17.01
C ALA A 526 8.41 9.62 -17.39
N LEU A 527 8.07 10.86 -17.07
CA LEU A 527 8.90 12.04 -17.32
C LEU A 527 10.23 12.00 -16.53
N ASP A 528 10.21 11.59 -15.26
CA ASP A 528 11.44 11.40 -14.46
C ASP A 528 12.38 10.35 -15.10
N ALA A 529 11.81 9.24 -15.59
CA ALA A 529 12.59 8.20 -16.27
C ALA A 529 13.17 8.70 -17.61
N LEU A 530 12.36 9.41 -18.41
CA LEU A 530 12.77 9.97 -19.71
C LEU A 530 13.79 11.11 -19.58
N ALA A 531 13.74 11.91 -18.48
CA ALA A 531 14.72 12.96 -18.23
C ALA A 531 16.14 12.41 -17.98
N GLY A 532 16.25 11.18 -17.49
CA GLY A 532 17.53 10.49 -17.28
C GLY A 532 17.95 9.57 -18.43
N ALA A 533 17.19 9.53 -19.52
CA ALA A 533 17.46 8.67 -20.67
C ALA A 533 18.47 9.28 -21.64
N PRO A 534 19.18 8.46 -22.45
CA PRO A 534 19.95 8.98 -23.59
C PRO A 534 19.08 9.79 -24.52
N GLU A 535 19.62 10.89 -25.04
CA GLU A 535 18.87 11.76 -25.98
C GLU A 535 18.52 11.03 -27.26
N SER A 536 17.25 11.12 -27.66
CA SER A 536 16.72 10.67 -28.94
C SER A 536 15.53 11.55 -29.32
N GLU A 537 15.29 11.72 -30.61
CA GLU A 537 14.16 12.51 -31.11
C GLU A 537 12.82 12.01 -30.53
N SER A 538 12.62 10.70 -30.48
CA SER A 538 11.40 10.09 -29.93
C SER A 538 11.25 10.35 -28.41
N ALA A 539 12.32 10.24 -27.63
CA ALA A 539 12.28 10.53 -26.19
C ALA A 539 12.04 12.02 -25.93
N THR A 540 12.66 12.92 -26.72
CA THR A 540 12.45 14.36 -26.63
C THR A 540 11.00 14.73 -26.95
N THR A 541 10.45 14.21 -28.06
CA THR A 541 9.06 14.46 -28.46
C THR A 541 8.07 13.95 -27.41
N ALA A 542 8.28 12.75 -26.87
CA ALA A 542 7.43 12.18 -25.84
C ALA A 542 7.48 13.00 -24.54
N ARG A 543 8.68 13.44 -24.14
CA ARG A 543 8.89 14.31 -22.97
C ARG A 543 8.16 15.65 -23.15
N ASP A 544 8.30 16.31 -24.30
CA ASP A 544 7.67 17.59 -24.56
C ASP A 544 6.12 17.49 -24.52
N ARG A 545 5.54 16.44 -25.10
CA ARG A 545 4.10 16.15 -25.01
C ARG A 545 3.65 15.88 -23.57
N GLY A 546 4.41 15.07 -22.83
CA GLY A 546 4.12 14.77 -21.43
C GLY A 546 4.19 16.00 -20.53
N CYS A 547 5.19 16.86 -20.74
CA CYS A 547 5.29 18.15 -20.05
C CYS A 547 4.09 19.05 -20.35
N ALA A 548 3.68 19.16 -21.62
CA ALA A 548 2.51 19.95 -22.01
C ALA A 548 1.22 19.44 -21.32
N TRP A 549 1.03 18.13 -21.27
CA TRP A 549 -0.09 17.49 -20.58
C TRP A 549 -0.05 17.80 -19.06
N LEU A 550 1.10 17.60 -18.42
CA LEU A 550 1.28 17.84 -16.99
C LEU A 550 1.00 19.29 -16.62
N LEU A 551 1.54 20.24 -17.40
CA LEU A 551 1.28 21.68 -17.22
C LEU A 551 -0.21 22.02 -17.30
N ALA A 552 -0.95 21.43 -18.25
CA ALA A 552 -2.40 21.62 -18.36
C ALA A 552 -3.12 21.13 -17.10
N ARG A 553 -2.79 19.93 -16.59
CA ARG A 553 -3.39 19.38 -15.36
C ARG A 553 -3.08 20.22 -14.12
N ILE A 554 -1.85 20.76 -14.01
CA ILE A 554 -1.47 21.65 -12.90
C ILE A 554 -2.33 22.93 -12.92
N ARG A 555 -2.51 23.54 -14.10
CA ARG A 555 -3.35 24.74 -14.27
C ARG A 555 -4.82 24.50 -13.92
N GLU A 556 -5.30 23.26 -14.06
CA GLU A 556 -6.65 22.83 -13.70
C GLU A 556 -6.78 22.43 -12.20
N GLY A 557 -5.75 22.64 -11.39
CA GLY A 557 -5.75 22.29 -9.97
C GLY A 557 -5.59 20.79 -9.71
N GLY A 558 -4.92 20.07 -10.61
CA GLY A 558 -4.74 18.61 -10.50
C GLY A 558 -3.80 18.17 -9.37
N LEU A 559 -2.97 19.07 -8.82
CA LEU A 559 -2.04 18.73 -7.74
C LEU A 559 -2.72 18.26 -6.44
N ASP A 560 -4.00 18.55 -6.26
CA ASP A 560 -4.83 18.11 -5.13
C ASP A 560 -5.74 16.91 -5.46
N LYS A 561 -5.58 16.30 -6.62
CA LYS A 561 -6.44 15.20 -7.12
C LYS A 561 -5.61 13.94 -7.37
N PRO A 562 -5.27 13.18 -6.34
CA PRO A 562 -4.48 11.97 -6.49
C PRO A 562 -5.27 10.87 -7.20
N ALA A 563 -4.60 10.10 -8.05
CA ALA A 563 -5.16 8.90 -8.64
C ALA A 563 -5.11 7.74 -7.63
N PRO A 564 -6.13 6.85 -7.59
CA PRO A 564 -6.05 5.62 -6.81
C PRO A 564 -4.88 4.75 -7.26
N ILE A 565 -4.04 4.40 -6.31
CA ILE A 565 -2.93 3.47 -6.47
C ILE A 565 -3.11 2.36 -5.42
N GLY A 566 -2.46 1.23 -5.56
CA GLY A 566 -2.71 0.25 -4.53
C GLY A 566 -1.89 -1.00 -4.57
N LEU A 567 -2.13 -1.75 -3.54
CA LEU A 567 -1.59 -3.08 -3.30
C LEU A 567 -2.39 -4.07 -4.15
N TYR A 568 -2.17 -4.09 -5.47
CA TYR A 568 -3.04 -4.80 -6.39
C TYR A 568 -3.15 -6.31 -6.11
N PHE A 569 -2.12 -6.92 -5.55
CA PHE A 569 -2.16 -8.32 -5.12
C PHE A 569 -3.09 -8.55 -3.91
N ALA A 570 -3.28 -7.51 -3.07
CA ALA A 570 -4.23 -7.52 -1.95
C ALA A 570 -5.60 -6.96 -2.35
N LYS A 571 -5.73 -6.45 -3.58
CA LYS A 571 -6.92 -5.74 -4.06
C LYS A 571 -7.35 -4.64 -3.09
N LEU A 572 -6.38 -3.85 -2.66
CA LEU A 572 -6.50 -2.80 -1.66
C LEU A 572 -6.03 -1.48 -2.27
N TRP A 573 -6.96 -0.55 -2.49
CA TRP A 573 -6.71 0.69 -3.19
C TRP A 573 -6.78 1.88 -2.23
N TYR A 574 -5.89 2.85 -2.43
CA TYR A 574 -5.86 4.09 -1.68
C TYR A 574 -5.40 5.24 -2.59
N ALA A 575 -5.57 6.46 -2.15
CA ALA A 575 -4.96 7.62 -2.77
C ALA A 575 -4.31 8.49 -1.68
N GLU A 576 -3.16 9.10 -2.02
CA GLU A 576 -2.42 9.96 -1.11
C GLU A 576 -2.32 11.37 -1.71
N ARG A 577 -2.85 12.34 -1.01
CA ARG A 577 -3.04 13.70 -1.52
C ARG A 577 -1.74 14.41 -1.92
N VAL A 578 -0.61 14.01 -1.32
CA VAL A 578 0.70 14.62 -1.61
C VAL A 578 1.35 14.05 -2.88
N TYR A 579 0.96 12.86 -3.33
CA TYR A 579 1.61 12.19 -4.47
C TYR A 579 1.67 13.00 -5.76
N PRO A 580 0.59 13.67 -6.24
CA PRO A 580 0.67 14.44 -7.48
C PRO A 580 1.73 15.55 -7.43
N ALA A 581 1.77 16.32 -6.35
CA ALA A 581 2.77 17.38 -6.15
C ALA A 581 4.17 16.81 -6.04
N LEU A 582 4.35 15.73 -5.26
CA LEU A 582 5.62 15.09 -4.98
C LEU A 582 6.30 14.57 -6.25
N TRP A 583 5.59 13.78 -7.05
CA TRP A 583 6.17 13.22 -8.28
C TRP A 583 6.34 14.29 -9.38
N THR A 584 5.46 15.30 -9.42
CA THR A 584 5.64 16.46 -10.30
C THR A 584 6.94 17.22 -9.99
N VAL A 585 7.22 17.48 -8.71
CA VAL A 585 8.46 18.14 -8.28
C VAL A 585 9.68 17.31 -8.68
N SER A 586 9.65 15.98 -8.49
CA SER A 586 10.74 15.09 -8.92
C SER A 586 11.01 15.19 -10.41
N ALA A 587 9.96 15.04 -11.23
CA ALA A 587 10.06 15.03 -12.69
C ALA A 587 10.55 16.37 -13.25
N LEU A 588 9.88 17.47 -12.88
CA LEU A 588 10.24 18.80 -13.38
C LEU A 588 11.60 19.27 -12.85
N GLY A 589 11.93 18.96 -11.59
CA GLY A 589 13.26 19.24 -11.02
C GLY A 589 14.38 18.56 -11.81
N ARG A 590 14.18 17.33 -12.24
CA ARG A 590 15.15 16.59 -13.04
C ARG A 590 15.25 17.13 -14.47
N ILE A 591 14.13 17.48 -15.11
CA ILE A 591 14.11 18.06 -16.45
C ILE A 591 14.86 19.40 -16.45
N LEU A 592 14.60 20.26 -15.47
CA LEU A 592 15.23 21.58 -15.35
C LEU A 592 16.71 21.52 -14.93
N GLY A 593 17.13 20.52 -14.16
CA GLY A 593 18.52 20.32 -13.75
C GLY A 593 19.41 19.73 -14.85
N GLY A 594 18.83 19.11 -15.87
CA GLY A 594 19.53 18.59 -17.05
C GLY A 594 19.65 19.58 -18.22
N THR A 595 19.04 20.76 -18.07
CA THR A 595 19.14 21.88 -19.04
C THR A 595 20.10 22.94 -18.51
#